data_be60dd165d9f7180f3f6ff6b0a4a23ff
#
_entry.id   be60dd165d9f7180f3f6ff6b0a4a23ff
#
_cell.length_a   1.000
_cell.length_b   1.000
_cell.length_c   1.000
_cell.angle_alpha   90.00
_cell.angle_beta   90.00
_cell.angle_gamma   90.00
#
_symmetry.space_group_name_H-M   'P 1'
#
loop_
_entity.id
_entity.type
_entity.pdbx_description
1 polymer ?
#
loop_
_entity_poly.entity_id
_entity_poly.type
_entity_poly.pdbx_seq_one_letter_code
_entity_poly.pdbx_strand_id
1 'polypeptide(L)'
;MKTKKILITLLMALFISHSSLSQVSSSQVELDEIVLSVPFSQTIGKSVLKVQKINLDNLNPVLRSYVSKSLSKLPGVNIISNGPGISKPSIRGLSGNRVILYSNGIRLENMQWGDEHGLGVSPSAIKSIEVIKGPAYVLYGSDAMGGVLYMEPEGYSDDFSTDYLGIYNSNYNGITNSIGARGSSGEFNYLLRGTLTDNQNYSTPDGEIENTWFKENDIQAGLQYEAEKYKSDLRFSLNYSEIGIPHMDEEHGGHDEHEEEGHDDDDHEEEGHDDHEDEEESYQELTHTTLSWKNTFDFGNNHSLDVILGRQVNDRKEFGGHGEEEGHEEEGHDDDHEEEGHDDDHEEEGHEEGEAELDMNQVTNTLDIKLSMPQSENLNIVMGANILSQNIENFGHEELIPDSDMNDFGIYGLGQVSIKNGQALIGVRY
;
A
#
# COMPACT_ATOMS: atom_id res chain seq x y z
N MET A 1 -47.13 -5.85 16.47
CA MET A 1 -45.78 -5.45 17.05
C MET A 1 -45.19 -6.48 18.03
N LYS A 2 -45.95 -7.27 18.76
CA LYS A 2 -45.40 -8.25 19.72
C LYS A 2 -44.77 -9.49 19.07
N THR A 3 -45.25 -9.96 17.93
CA THR A 3 -44.71 -11.14 17.21
C THR A 3 -43.36 -10.92 16.54
N LYS A 4 -43.06 -9.71 16.05
CA LYS A 4 -41.76 -9.38 15.45
C LYS A 4 -40.63 -9.33 16.50
N LYS A 5 -40.93 -8.90 17.72
CA LYS A 5 -39.93 -8.88 18.81
C LYS A 5 -39.55 -10.28 19.29
N ILE A 6 -40.51 -11.21 19.30
CA ILE A 6 -40.28 -12.61 19.68
C ILE A 6 -39.39 -13.33 18.65
N LEU A 7 -39.58 -13.04 17.35
CA LEU A 7 -38.79 -13.65 16.27
C LEU A 7 -37.30 -13.20 16.32
N ILE A 8 -37.05 -11.90 16.61
CA ILE A 8 -35.68 -11.37 16.74
C ILE A 8 -34.99 -11.93 17.98
N THR A 9 -35.71 -12.10 19.09
CA THR A 9 -35.15 -12.70 20.31
C THR A 9 -34.83 -14.18 20.12
N LEU A 10 -35.65 -14.90 19.34
CA LEU A 10 -35.40 -16.30 19.01
C LEU A 10 -34.22 -16.47 18.05
N LEU A 11 -34.05 -15.57 17.09
CA LEU A 11 -32.85 -15.54 16.20
C LEU A 11 -31.57 -15.24 16.98
N MET A 12 -31.60 -14.30 17.93
CA MET A 12 -30.45 -14.00 18.79
C MET A 12 -30.10 -15.17 19.73
N ALA A 13 -31.10 -15.89 20.22
CA ALA A 13 -30.88 -17.07 21.08
C ALA A 13 -30.28 -18.26 20.32
N LEU A 14 -30.55 -18.41 19.01
CA LEU A 14 -29.94 -19.45 18.17
C LEU A 14 -28.45 -19.20 17.90
N PHE A 15 -27.99 -17.95 17.88
CA PHE A 15 -26.58 -17.61 17.71
C PHE A 15 -25.72 -17.83 18.97
N ILE A 16 -26.34 -17.89 20.15
CA ILE A 16 -25.61 -18.04 21.42
C ILE A 16 -25.31 -19.50 21.78
N SER A 17 -25.97 -20.47 21.12
CA SER A 17 -25.90 -21.88 21.51
C SER A 17 -24.76 -22.71 20.89
N HIS A 18 -23.85 -22.10 20.12
CA HIS A 18 -22.74 -22.83 19.48
C HIS A 18 -21.34 -22.39 19.94
N SER A 19 -21.19 -21.77 21.10
CA SER A 19 -19.86 -21.56 21.69
C SER A 19 -19.38 -22.85 22.37
N SER A 20 -19.03 -23.85 21.59
CA SER A 20 -18.20 -24.95 22.06
C SER A 20 -16.78 -24.42 22.30
N LEU A 21 -16.43 -24.12 23.54
CA LEU A 21 -15.05 -23.86 23.94
C LEU A 21 -14.21 -25.14 23.72
N SER A 22 -13.70 -25.28 22.51
CA SER A 22 -12.61 -26.23 22.24
C SER A 22 -11.32 -25.60 22.74
N GLN A 23 -10.90 -25.99 23.95
CA GLN A 23 -9.52 -25.80 24.38
C GLN A 23 -8.67 -26.77 23.57
N VAL A 24 -8.19 -26.32 22.42
CA VAL A 24 -7.09 -26.96 21.71
C VAL A 24 -5.82 -26.63 22.49
N SER A 25 -5.34 -27.58 23.28
CA SER A 25 -3.96 -27.58 23.75
C SER A 25 -3.06 -27.81 22.53
N SER A 26 -2.67 -26.75 21.86
CA SER A 26 -1.67 -26.80 20.82
C SER A 26 -0.30 -27.00 21.46
N SER A 27 0.21 -28.22 21.43
CA SER A 27 1.66 -28.41 21.37
C SER A 27 2.10 -27.75 20.07
N GLN A 28 2.57 -26.50 20.11
CA GLN A 28 3.18 -25.82 18.97
C GLN A 28 4.43 -26.64 18.60
N VAL A 29 4.30 -27.48 17.58
CA VAL A 29 5.44 -27.87 16.78
C VAL A 29 5.78 -26.59 16.00
N GLU A 30 6.83 -25.92 16.39
CA GLU A 30 7.41 -24.80 15.65
C GLU A 30 7.91 -25.39 14.33
N LEU A 31 7.02 -25.45 13.32
CA LEU A 31 7.40 -25.78 11.95
C LEU A 31 8.27 -24.63 11.48
N ASP A 32 9.51 -24.93 11.08
CA ASP A 32 10.41 -23.97 10.47
C ASP A 32 9.67 -23.25 9.33
N GLU A 33 9.42 -21.97 9.50
CA GLU A 33 8.61 -21.16 8.58
C GLU A 33 9.34 -20.96 7.24
N ILE A 34 8.70 -21.37 6.14
CA ILE A 34 9.27 -21.26 4.79
C ILE A 34 9.22 -19.80 4.34
N VAL A 35 10.30 -19.32 3.76
CA VAL A 35 10.44 -18.00 3.17
C VAL A 35 10.20 -18.10 1.67
N LEU A 36 9.28 -17.30 1.14
CA LEU A 36 8.91 -17.28 -0.28
C LEU A 36 9.69 -16.24 -1.07
N SER A 37 10.06 -15.15 -0.42
CA SER A 37 10.74 -14.02 -1.02
C SER A 37 12.21 -14.28 -1.38
N VAL A 38 12.83 -15.34 -0.88
CA VAL A 38 14.20 -15.68 -1.23
C VAL A 38 14.25 -16.65 -2.43
N PRO A 39 15.33 -16.63 -3.22
CA PRO A 39 15.40 -17.42 -4.45
C PRO A 39 15.43 -18.93 -4.22
N PHE A 40 15.78 -19.36 -3.02
CA PHE A 40 15.84 -20.75 -2.62
C PHE A 40 14.76 -21.01 -1.57
N SER A 41 13.92 -22.04 -1.77
CA SER A 41 12.94 -22.47 -0.76
C SER A 41 13.68 -22.90 0.51
N GLN A 42 13.69 -22.03 1.51
CA GLN A 42 14.41 -22.22 2.76
C GLN A 42 13.55 -21.82 3.94
N THR A 43 13.85 -22.38 5.09
CA THR A 43 13.31 -21.88 6.34
C THR A 43 14.05 -20.61 6.76
N ILE A 44 13.38 -19.75 7.55
CA ILE A 44 13.95 -18.48 8.04
C ILE A 44 15.35 -18.71 8.67
N GLY A 45 15.51 -19.78 9.46
CA GLY A 45 16.75 -20.10 10.14
C GLY A 45 17.90 -20.53 9.23
N LYS A 46 17.62 -20.91 7.98
CA LYS A 46 18.61 -21.35 6.98
C LYS A 46 18.84 -20.31 5.87
N SER A 47 18.13 -19.20 5.89
CA SER A 47 18.33 -18.15 4.89
C SER A 47 19.59 -17.35 5.17
N VAL A 48 20.41 -17.16 4.13
CA VAL A 48 21.59 -16.26 4.17
C VAL A 48 21.14 -14.80 4.22
N LEU A 49 20.02 -14.49 3.59
CA LEU A 49 19.39 -13.17 3.67
C LEU A 49 18.64 -13.03 5.00
N LYS A 50 18.74 -11.87 5.62
CA LYS A 50 18.02 -11.59 6.86
C LYS A 50 16.56 -11.30 6.54
N VAL A 51 15.72 -12.29 6.66
CA VAL A 51 14.27 -12.19 6.46
C VAL A 51 13.55 -12.17 7.81
N GLN A 52 12.57 -11.30 7.93
CA GLN A 52 11.60 -11.29 9.03
C GLN A 52 10.22 -11.51 8.43
N LYS A 53 9.42 -12.38 9.03
CA LYS A 53 8.08 -12.71 8.57
C LYS A 53 7.04 -12.41 9.65
N ILE A 54 5.95 -11.81 9.22
CA ILE A 54 4.74 -11.65 10.04
C ILE A 54 3.62 -12.39 9.33
N ASN A 55 3.02 -13.35 10.04
CA ASN A 55 1.78 -13.98 9.61
C ASN A 55 0.61 -13.13 10.14
N LEU A 56 -0.22 -12.59 9.22
CA LEU A 56 -1.32 -11.71 9.57
C LEU A 56 -2.42 -12.44 10.34
N ASP A 57 -2.60 -13.74 10.11
CA ASP A 57 -3.60 -14.54 10.84
C ASP A 57 -3.30 -14.65 12.33
N ASN A 58 -2.03 -14.52 12.71
CA ASN A 58 -1.59 -14.56 14.11
C ASN A 58 -1.67 -13.20 14.82
N LEU A 59 -1.99 -12.13 14.09
CA LEU A 59 -2.11 -10.78 14.64
C LEU A 59 -3.51 -10.53 15.20
N ASN A 60 -3.58 -9.65 16.19
CA ASN A 60 -4.84 -9.06 16.61
C ASN A 60 -5.52 -8.38 15.42
N PRO A 61 -6.83 -8.55 15.20
CA PRO A 61 -7.57 -7.92 14.10
C PRO A 61 -7.30 -6.42 13.93
N VAL A 62 -7.16 -5.67 15.02
CA VAL A 62 -6.83 -4.23 14.98
C VAL A 62 -5.46 -3.96 14.32
N LEU A 63 -4.48 -4.85 14.48
CA LEU A 63 -3.18 -4.73 13.82
C LEU A 63 -3.23 -5.14 12.35
N ARG A 64 -4.27 -5.84 11.93
CA ARG A 64 -4.52 -6.25 10.54
C ARG A 64 -5.25 -5.17 9.74
N SER A 65 -5.76 -4.12 10.39
CA SER A 65 -6.56 -3.08 9.70
C SER A 65 -5.77 -2.36 8.60
N TYR A 66 -4.44 -2.26 8.75
CA TYR A 66 -3.55 -1.62 7.77
C TYR A 66 -2.25 -2.39 7.64
N VAL A 67 -1.69 -2.42 6.44
CA VAL A 67 -0.38 -3.04 6.16
C VAL A 67 0.69 -2.41 7.06
N SER A 68 0.71 -1.09 7.18
CA SER A 68 1.65 -0.34 8.00
C SER A 68 1.60 -0.72 9.49
N LYS A 69 0.40 -0.85 10.05
CA LYS A 69 0.20 -1.23 11.46
C LYS A 69 0.77 -2.63 11.77
N SER A 70 0.60 -3.56 10.83
CA SER A 70 1.21 -4.89 10.91
C SER A 70 2.73 -4.81 10.91
N LEU A 71 3.30 -4.00 10.01
CA LEU A 71 4.74 -3.84 9.83
C LEU A 71 5.44 -3.17 11.02
N SER A 72 4.76 -2.29 11.75
CA SER A 72 5.32 -1.60 12.93
C SER A 72 5.82 -2.56 14.02
N LYS A 73 5.41 -3.83 14.00
CA LYS A 73 5.88 -4.86 14.94
C LYS A 73 7.26 -5.43 14.58
N LEU A 74 7.76 -5.15 13.38
CA LEU A 74 9.06 -5.65 12.93
C LEU A 74 10.19 -4.73 13.36
N PRO A 75 11.23 -5.22 14.07
CA PRO A 75 12.37 -4.41 14.46
C PRO A 75 13.06 -3.76 13.25
N GLY A 76 13.27 -2.43 13.31
CA GLY A 76 13.91 -1.65 12.25
C GLY A 76 13.03 -1.42 11.01
N VAL A 77 11.71 -1.55 11.17
CA VAL A 77 10.69 -1.03 10.28
C VAL A 77 9.94 0.07 11.03
N ASN A 78 9.94 1.26 10.49
CA ASN A 78 9.15 2.39 10.95
C ASN A 78 8.05 2.68 9.94
N ILE A 79 7.06 3.45 10.36
CA ILE A 79 5.96 3.88 9.51
C ILE A 79 5.99 5.39 9.45
N ILE A 80 5.96 5.94 8.25
CA ILE A 80 5.69 7.33 7.96
C ILE A 80 4.19 7.41 7.71
N SER A 81 3.46 8.27 8.40
CA SER A 81 2.00 8.31 8.31
C SER A 81 1.47 9.69 8.63
N ASN A 82 0.61 10.20 7.76
CA ASN A 82 -0.16 11.44 7.92
C ASN A 82 -1.63 11.14 8.30
N GLY A 83 -1.94 9.87 8.58
CA GLY A 83 -3.28 9.42 8.95
C GLY A 83 -3.44 7.91 8.75
N PRO A 84 -4.58 7.33 9.12
CA PRO A 84 -4.81 5.89 8.98
C PRO A 84 -4.78 5.40 7.53
N GLY A 85 -5.28 6.20 6.57
CA GLY A 85 -5.31 5.89 5.14
C GLY A 85 -3.98 6.15 4.43
N ILE A 86 -3.15 7.04 4.97
CA ILE A 86 -1.88 7.47 4.38
C ILE A 86 -0.72 6.97 5.22
N SER A 87 -0.10 5.88 4.80
CA SER A 87 1.03 5.34 5.54
C SER A 87 1.99 4.55 4.67
N LYS A 88 3.28 4.80 4.81
CA LYS A 88 4.36 4.13 4.09
C LYS A 88 5.39 3.50 5.02
N PRO A 89 5.92 2.32 4.69
CA PRO A 89 6.98 1.70 5.46
C PRO A 89 8.34 2.34 5.18
N SER A 90 9.11 2.54 6.25
CA SER A 90 10.51 2.91 6.19
C SER A 90 11.36 1.80 6.80
N ILE A 91 12.36 1.30 6.09
CA ILE A 91 13.26 0.24 6.56
C ILE A 91 14.62 0.84 6.86
N ARG A 92 15.04 0.84 8.13
CA ARG A 92 16.30 1.41 8.60
C ARG A 92 16.50 2.88 8.18
N GLY A 93 15.43 3.67 8.16
CA GLY A 93 15.43 5.07 7.76
C GLY A 93 15.40 5.32 6.25
N LEU A 94 15.26 4.28 5.42
CA LEU A 94 15.07 4.40 3.98
C LEU A 94 13.61 4.16 3.62
N SER A 95 13.01 5.04 2.83
CA SER A 95 11.61 5.01 2.37
C SER A 95 11.50 5.35 0.88
N GLY A 96 10.30 5.46 0.37
CA GLY A 96 10.03 5.81 -1.03
C GLY A 96 10.68 4.79 -1.99
N ASN A 97 11.29 5.27 -3.05
CA ASN A 97 11.94 4.46 -4.09
C ASN A 97 13.09 3.55 -3.61
N ARG A 98 13.48 3.63 -2.32
CA ARG A 98 14.53 2.78 -1.74
C ARG A 98 14.00 1.54 -1.05
N VAL A 99 12.67 1.37 -1.02
CA VAL A 99 11.97 0.20 -0.47
C VAL A 99 11.04 -0.33 -1.54
N ILE A 100 11.22 -1.59 -1.92
CA ILE A 100 10.40 -2.22 -2.95
C ILE A 100 9.27 -3.03 -2.31
N LEU A 101 8.06 -2.88 -2.85
CA LEU A 101 6.91 -3.72 -2.54
C LEU A 101 6.72 -4.80 -3.60
N TYR A 102 6.37 -5.99 -3.14
CA TYR A 102 5.88 -7.09 -3.98
C TYR A 102 4.52 -7.55 -3.47
N SER A 103 3.57 -7.70 -4.37
CA SER A 103 2.28 -8.35 -4.11
C SER A 103 1.94 -9.30 -5.24
N ASN A 104 1.34 -10.43 -4.92
CA ASN A 104 0.99 -11.47 -5.92
C ASN A 104 2.17 -11.90 -6.81
N GLY A 105 3.41 -11.75 -6.33
CA GLY A 105 4.63 -12.08 -7.06
C GLY A 105 5.12 -11.03 -8.05
N ILE A 106 4.46 -9.89 -8.19
CA ILE A 106 4.87 -8.75 -9.03
C ILE A 106 5.32 -7.57 -8.17
N ARG A 107 6.27 -6.80 -8.69
CA ARG A 107 6.73 -5.55 -8.09
C ARG A 107 5.64 -4.49 -8.25
N LEU A 108 5.32 -3.78 -7.16
CA LEU A 108 4.40 -2.66 -7.16
C LEU A 108 5.17 -1.34 -7.27
N GLU A 109 4.72 -0.49 -8.18
CA GLU A 109 5.25 0.85 -8.42
C GLU A 109 4.32 1.89 -7.80
N ASN A 110 4.31 1.98 -6.47
CA ASN A 110 3.44 2.88 -5.71
C ASN A 110 4.14 3.47 -4.46
N MET A 111 5.46 3.32 -4.35
CA MET A 111 6.26 3.87 -3.25
C MET A 111 6.88 5.24 -3.55
N GLN A 112 6.91 5.64 -4.83
CA GLN A 112 7.58 6.84 -5.31
C GLN A 112 6.86 8.14 -4.96
N TRP A 113 5.56 8.08 -4.69
CA TRP A 113 4.74 9.24 -4.35
C TRP A 113 5.17 9.86 -3.02
N GLY A 114 4.85 11.14 -2.79
CA GLY A 114 5.09 11.86 -1.54
C GLY A 114 4.57 11.16 -0.28
N ASP A 115 4.90 11.65 0.88
CA ASP A 115 4.50 11.02 2.15
C ASP A 115 2.99 11.19 2.44
N GLU A 116 2.33 12.13 1.79
CA GLU A 116 0.89 12.41 1.80
C GLU A 116 0.05 11.44 0.94
N HIS A 117 0.68 10.56 0.18
CA HIS A 117 -0.02 9.68 -0.75
C HIS A 117 -0.14 8.24 -0.24
N GLY A 118 -1.35 7.67 -0.31
CA GLY A 118 -1.64 6.30 0.09
C GLY A 118 -0.98 5.23 -0.78
N LEU A 119 -0.82 4.02 -0.25
CA LEU A 119 -0.21 2.88 -0.95
C LEU A 119 -1.16 2.19 -1.93
N GLY A 120 -2.48 2.32 -1.78
CA GLY A 120 -3.47 1.59 -2.58
C GLY A 120 -3.37 0.06 -2.43
N VAL A 121 -2.99 -0.43 -1.25
CA VAL A 121 -2.86 -1.86 -0.96
C VAL A 121 -3.59 -2.22 0.33
N SER A 122 -4.62 -3.03 0.19
CA SER A 122 -5.37 -3.56 1.33
C SER A 122 -4.68 -4.78 1.97
N PRO A 123 -4.70 -4.89 3.31
CA PRO A 123 -4.19 -6.07 3.99
C PRO A 123 -5.14 -7.28 3.92
N SER A 124 -6.35 -7.13 3.42
CA SER A 124 -7.46 -8.09 3.60
C SER A 124 -7.23 -9.46 2.96
N ALA A 125 -6.43 -9.55 1.89
CA ALA A 125 -6.10 -10.81 1.25
C ALA A 125 -4.60 -11.14 1.30
N ILE A 126 -3.90 -10.55 2.25
CA ILE A 126 -2.50 -10.86 2.55
C ILE A 126 -2.46 -11.87 3.70
N LYS A 127 -1.79 -13.00 3.47
CA LYS A 127 -1.56 -14.04 4.48
C LYS A 127 -0.39 -13.68 5.38
N SER A 128 0.71 -13.25 4.78
CA SER A 128 1.92 -12.88 5.52
C SER A 128 2.71 -11.81 4.79
N ILE A 129 3.54 -11.08 5.54
CA ILE A 129 4.48 -10.11 4.99
C ILE A 129 5.89 -10.51 5.38
N GLU A 130 6.75 -10.66 4.39
CA GLU A 130 8.18 -10.91 4.57
C GLU A 130 8.96 -9.62 4.31
N VAL A 131 9.86 -9.29 5.24
CA VAL A 131 10.74 -8.12 5.12
C VAL A 131 12.17 -8.62 4.93
N ILE A 132 12.72 -8.41 3.75
CA ILE A 132 14.08 -8.77 3.42
C ILE A 132 14.97 -7.55 3.67
N LYS A 133 15.95 -7.70 4.55
CA LYS A 133 16.91 -6.65 4.92
C LYS A 133 18.30 -7.08 4.53
N GLY A 134 19.06 -6.18 3.91
CA GLY A 134 20.43 -6.46 3.49
C GLY A 134 20.60 -6.44 1.99
N PRO A 135 21.56 -7.19 1.41
CA PRO A 135 21.89 -7.10 -0.01
C PRO A 135 20.87 -7.79 -0.92
N ALA A 136 19.60 -7.36 -0.83
CA ALA A 136 18.50 -7.87 -1.67
C ALA A 136 18.59 -7.36 -3.13
N TYR A 137 19.36 -6.31 -3.37
CA TYR A 137 19.50 -5.65 -4.68
C TYR A 137 19.91 -6.58 -5.82
N VAL A 138 20.65 -7.65 -5.54
CA VAL A 138 21.04 -8.62 -6.57
C VAL A 138 19.83 -9.30 -7.18
N LEU A 139 18.81 -9.58 -6.38
CA LEU A 139 17.56 -10.20 -6.83
C LEU A 139 16.57 -9.19 -7.39
N TYR A 140 16.41 -8.07 -6.69
CA TYR A 140 15.29 -7.16 -6.84
C TYR A 140 15.63 -5.85 -7.54
N GLY A 141 16.91 -5.59 -7.81
CA GLY A 141 17.37 -4.36 -8.46
C GLY A 141 17.91 -3.32 -7.48
N SER A 142 18.39 -2.20 -8.04
CA SER A 142 19.06 -1.12 -7.31
C SER A 142 18.19 -0.48 -6.23
N ASP A 143 16.88 -0.42 -6.47
CA ASP A 143 15.92 0.26 -5.61
C ASP A 143 15.67 -0.48 -4.28
N ALA A 144 16.09 -1.75 -4.19
CA ALA A 144 16.04 -2.53 -2.95
C ALA A 144 17.10 -2.13 -1.90
N MET A 145 17.57 -0.87 -1.88
CA MET A 145 18.61 -0.41 -0.94
C MET A 145 18.17 -0.49 0.52
N GLY A 146 16.95 -0.10 0.84
CA GLY A 146 16.36 -0.20 2.18
C GLY A 146 15.96 -1.63 2.50
N GLY A 147 15.44 -2.33 1.53
CA GLY A 147 14.93 -3.69 1.64
C GLY A 147 13.74 -3.94 0.72
N VAL A 148 13.17 -5.13 0.88
CA VAL A 148 12.00 -5.56 0.12
C VAL A 148 10.92 -6.01 1.08
N LEU A 149 9.69 -5.57 0.83
CA LEU A 149 8.47 -6.04 1.45
C LEU A 149 7.77 -6.98 0.48
N TYR A 150 7.70 -8.24 0.82
CA TYR A 150 7.02 -9.25 0.02
C TYR A 150 5.73 -9.66 0.70
N MET A 151 4.61 -9.29 0.10
CA MET A 151 3.26 -9.63 0.57
C MET A 151 2.83 -10.94 -0.03
N GLU A 152 2.77 -11.99 0.80
CA GLU A 152 2.27 -13.30 0.42
C GLU A 152 0.75 -13.25 0.33
N PRO A 153 0.15 -13.55 -0.83
CA PRO A 153 -1.29 -13.55 -0.96
C PRO A 153 -1.93 -14.69 -0.17
N GLU A 154 -3.23 -14.55 0.09
CA GLU A 154 -4.05 -15.62 0.67
C GLU A 154 -3.97 -16.88 -0.18
N GLY A 155 -3.84 -18.03 0.50
CA GLY A 155 -3.78 -19.33 -0.13
C GLY A 155 -5.15 -19.88 -0.53
N TYR A 156 -5.14 -20.88 -1.38
CA TYR A 156 -6.32 -21.67 -1.70
C TYR A 156 -6.63 -22.68 -0.58
N SER A 157 -7.77 -23.36 -0.68
CA SER A 157 -8.21 -24.40 0.25
C SER A 157 -8.55 -25.67 -0.52
N ASP A 158 -8.22 -26.82 0.02
CA ASP A 158 -8.56 -28.12 -0.59
C ASP A 158 -10.09 -28.32 -0.61
N ASP A 159 -10.77 -27.91 0.46
CA ASP A 159 -12.22 -27.94 0.57
C ASP A 159 -12.83 -26.57 0.36
N PHE A 160 -14.09 -26.52 -0.10
CA PHE A 160 -14.82 -25.26 -0.16
C PHE A 160 -14.98 -24.68 1.25
N SER A 161 -14.53 -23.45 1.43
CA SER A 161 -14.63 -22.71 2.68
C SER A 161 -15.03 -21.26 2.42
N THR A 162 -15.75 -20.70 3.38
CA THR A 162 -16.08 -19.28 3.43
C THR A 162 -15.69 -18.72 4.78
N ASP A 163 -15.24 -17.49 4.80
CA ASP A 163 -14.93 -16.76 6.03
C ASP A 163 -15.51 -15.35 5.97
N TYR A 164 -15.76 -14.80 7.13
CA TYR A 164 -16.16 -13.42 7.33
C TYR A 164 -15.34 -12.81 8.46
N LEU A 165 -14.83 -11.61 8.22
CA LEU A 165 -14.12 -10.81 9.20
C LEU A 165 -14.79 -9.44 9.32
N GLY A 166 -15.28 -9.10 10.51
CA GLY A 166 -15.77 -7.78 10.88
C GLY A 166 -14.83 -7.14 11.90
N ILE A 167 -14.39 -5.92 11.65
CA ILE A 167 -13.55 -5.13 12.56
C ILE A 167 -14.25 -3.81 12.82
N TYR A 168 -14.33 -3.41 14.09
CA TYR A 168 -14.74 -2.09 14.51
C TYR A 168 -13.60 -1.42 15.25
N ASN A 169 -13.23 -0.22 14.83
CA ASN A 169 -12.22 0.60 15.45
C ASN A 169 -12.87 1.84 16.06
N SER A 170 -12.86 1.95 17.39
CA SER A 170 -13.50 3.07 18.10
C SER A 170 -12.75 4.39 17.95
N ASN A 171 -11.45 4.35 17.59
CA ASN A 171 -10.61 5.55 17.49
C ASN A 171 -11.03 6.48 16.34
N TYR A 172 -11.54 5.91 15.26
CA TYR A 172 -12.03 6.64 14.09
C TYR A 172 -13.42 6.14 13.66
N ASN A 173 -14.19 5.61 14.63
CA ASN A 173 -15.55 5.11 14.43
C ASN A 173 -15.68 4.26 13.14
N GLY A 174 -14.64 3.48 12.84
CA GLY A 174 -14.47 2.81 11.55
C GLY A 174 -14.91 1.37 11.56
N ILE A 175 -15.41 0.91 10.41
CA ILE A 175 -15.89 -0.44 10.19
C ILE A 175 -15.19 -1.04 8.97
N THR A 176 -14.64 -2.25 9.13
CA THR A 176 -14.16 -3.08 8.03
C THR A 176 -14.93 -4.38 7.99
N ASN A 177 -15.46 -4.73 6.82
CA ASN A 177 -16.15 -5.99 6.56
C ASN A 177 -15.46 -6.72 5.42
N SER A 178 -15.01 -7.93 5.62
CA SER A 178 -14.40 -8.78 4.61
C SER A 178 -15.09 -10.12 4.53
N ILE A 179 -15.43 -10.55 3.33
CA ILE A 179 -15.99 -11.87 3.06
C ILE A 179 -15.15 -12.58 2.00
N GLY A 180 -14.78 -13.82 2.29
CA GLY A 180 -13.98 -14.66 1.39
C GLY A 180 -14.68 -15.99 1.10
N ALA A 181 -14.43 -16.50 -0.10
CA ALA A 181 -14.77 -17.86 -0.50
C ALA A 181 -13.60 -18.47 -1.28
N ARG A 182 -13.22 -19.71 -0.93
CA ARG A 182 -12.11 -20.42 -1.57
C ARG A 182 -12.37 -21.92 -1.56
N GLY A 183 -11.75 -22.62 -2.50
CA GLY A 183 -11.90 -24.05 -2.59
C GLY A 183 -11.15 -24.64 -3.77
N SER A 184 -11.28 -25.93 -3.97
CA SER A 184 -10.72 -26.66 -5.10
C SER A 184 -11.75 -27.57 -5.77
N SER A 185 -11.51 -27.86 -7.05
CA SER A 185 -12.31 -28.79 -7.83
C SER A 185 -11.41 -29.45 -8.88
N GLY A 186 -11.00 -30.69 -8.62
CA GLY A 186 -10.00 -31.40 -9.41
C GLY A 186 -8.64 -30.69 -9.36
N GLU A 187 -8.10 -30.32 -10.52
CA GLU A 187 -6.82 -29.63 -10.64
C GLU A 187 -6.94 -28.10 -10.51
N PHE A 188 -8.15 -27.58 -10.31
CA PHE A 188 -8.41 -26.15 -10.21
C PHE A 188 -8.65 -25.73 -8.76
N ASN A 189 -7.96 -24.68 -8.33
CA ASN A 189 -8.18 -23.98 -7.08
C ASN A 189 -8.68 -22.56 -7.37
N TYR A 190 -9.60 -22.06 -6.55
CA TYR A 190 -10.20 -20.74 -6.73
C TYR A 190 -10.34 -19.99 -5.42
N LEU A 191 -10.32 -18.67 -5.53
CA LEU A 191 -10.47 -17.73 -4.42
C LEU A 191 -11.18 -16.49 -4.91
N LEU A 192 -12.10 -15.97 -4.09
CA LEU A 192 -12.73 -14.66 -4.26
C LEU A 192 -12.87 -14.02 -2.89
N ARG A 193 -12.48 -12.77 -2.75
CA ARG A 193 -12.64 -11.96 -1.53
C ARG A 193 -13.11 -10.56 -1.89
N GLY A 194 -14.05 -10.04 -1.11
CA GLY A 194 -14.47 -8.65 -1.13
C GLY A 194 -14.30 -8.03 0.24
N THR A 195 -13.81 -6.80 0.31
CA THR A 195 -13.63 -6.05 1.55
C THR A 195 -14.15 -4.63 1.38
N LEU A 196 -14.86 -4.14 2.38
CA LEU A 196 -15.37 -2.78 2.47
C LEU A 196 -14.88 -2.17 3.77
N THR A 197 -14.25 -1.02 3.70
CA THR A 197 -13.76 -0.25 4.85
C THR A 197 -14.32 1.16 4.77
N ASP A 198 -14.85 1.65 5.89
CA ASP A 198 -15.35 3.02 6.06
C ASP A 198 -14.87 3.51 7.42
N ASN A 199 -14.02 4.54 7.42
CA ASN A 199 -13.44 5.13 8.61
C ASN A 199 -13.63 6.63 8.57
N GLN A 200 -14.05 7.20 9.69
CA GLN A 200 -14.17 8.63 9.89
C GLN A 200 -12.86 9.21 10.42
N ASN A 201 -12.81 10.49 10.67
CA ASN A 201 -11.67 11.17 11.26
C ASN A 201 -11.25 10.48 12.57
N TYR A 202 -9.95 10.44 12.84
CA TYR A 202 -9.48 9.81 14.07
C TYR A 202 -9.37 10.78 15.24
N SER A 203 -9.69 10.24 16.43
CA SER A 203 -9.66 11.01 17.67
C SER A 203 -8.34 10.84 18.42
N THR A 204 -7.83 11.93 18.94
CA THR A 204 -6.71 12.00 19.87
C THR A 204 -7.18 12.46 21.25
N PRO A 205 -6.35 12.41 22.31
CA PRO A 205 -6.69 13.01 23.60
C PRO A 205 -6.94 14.51 23.53
N ASP A 206 -6.38 15.20 22.55
CA ASP A 206 -6.47 16.65 22.38
C ASP A 206 -7.62 17.08 21.45
N GLY A 207 -8.25 16.12 20.77
CA GLY A 207 -9.39 16.37 19.87
C GLY A 207 -9.42 15.42 18.68
N GLU A 208 -10.34 15.65 17.77
CA GLU A 208 -10.42 14.99 16.48
C GLU A 208 -9.46 15.66 15.50
N ILE A 209 -8.76 14.88 14.71
CA ILE A 209 -7.91 15.39 13.62
C ILE A 209 -8.75 15.38 12.36
N GLU A 210 -9.01 16.55 11.83
CA GLU A 210 -9.83 16.76 10.65
C GLU A 210 -9.18 16.17 9.40
N ASN A 211 -10.02 15.84 8.45
CA ASN A 211 -9.65 15.31 7.14
C ASN A 211 -8.71 14.09 7.16
N THR A 212 -8.92 13.18 8.15
CA THR A 212 -8.19 11.91 8.27
C THR A 212 -9.06 10.68 7.98
N TRP A 213 -10.26 10.92 7.46
CA TRP A 213 -11.19 9.87 7.06
C TRP A 213 -10.67 9.10 5.84
N PHE A 214 -11.12 7.85 5.69
CA PHE A 214 -10.88 7.12 4.44
C PHE A 214 -11.88 6.00 4.24
N LYS A 215 -12.18 5.73 2.98
CA LYS A 215 -12.99 4.62 2.51
C LYS A 215 -12.20 3.75 1.57
N GLU A 216 -12.40 2.44 1.63
CA GLU A 216 -11.68 1.50 0.80
C GLU A 216 -12.59 0.35 0.38
N ASN A 217 -12.56 0.01 -0.91
CA ASN A 217 -13.29 -1.11 -1.50
C ASN A 217 -12.29 -2.01 -2.22
N ASP A 218 -12.22 -3.30 -1.82
CA ASP A 218 -11.32 -4.27 -2.40
C ASP A 218 -12.05 -5.45 -3.00
N ILE A 219 -11.56 -5.89 -4.15
CA ILE A 219 -11.94 -7.18 -4.74
C ILE A 219 -10.65 -7.93 -5.08
N GLN A 220 -10.56 -9.18 -4.66
CA GLN A 220 -9.46 -10.06 -5.00
C GLN A 220 -9.98 -11.39 -5.49
N ALA A 221 -9.37 -11.88 -6.58
CA ALA A 221 -9.70 -13.16 -7.18
C ALA A 221 -8.43 -13.94 -7.52
N GLY A 222 -8.51 -15.26 -7.40
CA GLY A 222 -7.45 -16.16 -7.78
C GLY A 222 -8.00 -17.41 -8.46
N LEU A 223 -7.32 -17.85 -9.49
CA LEU A 223 -7.58 -19.11 -10.19
C LEU A 223 -6.25 -19.82 -10.43
N GLN A 224 -6.11 -21.01 -9.89
CA GLN A 224 -4.90 -21.80 -10.04
C GLN A 224 -5.23 -23.14 -10.67
N TYR A 225 -4.44 -23.53 -11.63
CA TYR A 225 -4.38 -24.88 -12.18
C TYR A 225 -3.11 -25.56 -11.69
N GLU A 226 -3.22 -26.75 -11.14
CA GLU A 226 -2.09 -27.50 -10.58
C GLU A 226 -2.09 -28.95 -11.09
N ALA A 227 -1.04 -29.29 -11.84
CA ALA A 227 -0.75 -30.63 -12.32
C ALA A 227 0.62 -31.07 -11.80
N GLU A 228 0.99 -32.34 -11.99
CA GLU A 228 2.21 -32.96 -11.43
C GLU A 228 3.50 -32.14 -11.67
N LYS A 229 3.62 -31.54 -12.87
CA LYS A 229 4.84 -30.81 -13.30
C LYS A 229 4.59 -29.39 -13.76
N TYR A 230 3.38 -28.90 -13.61
CA TYR A 230 3.00 -27.57 -14.07
C TYR A 230 1.99 -26.96 -13.13
N LYS A 231 2.26 -25.71 -12.74
CA LYS A 231 1.36 -24.90 -11.93
C LYS A 231 1.19 -23.54 -12.58
N SER A 232 -0.06 -23.13 -12.75
CA SER A 232 -0.43 -21.81 -13.28
C SER A 232 -1.32 -21.11 -12.27
N ASP A 233 -0.94 -19.93 -11.83
CA ASP A 233 -1.68 -19.13 -10.82
C ASP A 233 -1.96 -17.73 -11.39
N LEU A 234 -3.22 -17.46 -11.67
CA LEU A 234 -3.71 -16.17 -12.13
C LEU A 234 -4.35 -15.45 -10.95
N ARG A 235 -3.88 -14.23 -10.65
CA ARG A 235 -4.38 -13.39 -9.57
C ARG A 235 -4.79 -12.02 -10.08
N PHE A 236 -5.91 -11.54 -9.60
CA PHE A 236 -6.46 -10.21 -9.87
C PHE A 236 -6.72 -9.50 -8.54
N SER A 237 -6.39 -8.21 -8.45
CA SER A 237 -6.85 -7.35 -7.36
C SER A 237 -7.27 -5.99 -7.90
N LEU A 238 -8.32 -5.44 -7.31
CA LEU A 238 -8.81 -4.09 -7.49
C LEU A 238 -8.94 -3.47 -6.11
N ASN A 239 -8.28 -2.34 -5.89
CA ASN A 239 -8.44 -1.49 -4.73
C ASN A 239 -8.92 -0.12 -5.21
N TYR A 240 -10.03 0.36 -4.67
CA TYR A 240 -10.51 1.72 -4.80
C TYR A 240 -10.54 2.36 -3.43
N SER A 241 -9.91 3.52 -3.29
CA SER A 241 -9.85 4.26 -2.03
C SER A 241 -10.12 5.74 -2.23
N GLU A 242 -10.88 6.32 -1.32
CA GLU A 242 -11.05 7.75 -1.10
C GLU A 242 -10.41 8.09 0.24
N ILE A 243 -9.51 9.06 0.28
CA ILE A 243 -8.68 9.34 1.46
C ILE A 243 -8.59 10.84 1.65
N GLY A 244 -9.04 11.35 2.79
CA GLY A 244 -8.84 12.75 3.19
C GLY A 244 -7.36 13.05 3.40
N ILE A 245 -6.94 14.24 3.01
CA ILE A 245 -5.57 14.74 3.18
C ILE A 245 -5.60 15.77 4.32
N PRO A 246 -5.07 15.44 5.51
CA PRO A 246 -5.09 16.38 6.63
C PRO A 246 -4.20 17.57 6.33
N HIS A 247 -4.72 18.78 6.53
CA HIS A 247 -3.91 19.98 6.51
C HIS A 247 -2.94 19.93 7.70
N MET A 248 -1.67 20.12 7.43
CA MET A 248 -0.68 20.37 8.46
C MET A 248 -0.63 21.89 8.63
N ASP A 249 -1.25 22.41 9.68
CA ASP A 249 -1.00 23.79 10.09
C ASP A 249 0.50 23.94 10.25
N GLU A 250 1.16 24.66 9.36
CA GLU A 250 2.50 25.16 9.62
C GLU A 250 2.38 26.07 10.83
N GLU A 251 2.78 25.58 12.03
CA GLU A 251 2.95 26.44 13.17
C GLU A 251 3.84 27.62 12.72
N HIS A 252 3.23 28.77 12.48
CA HIS A 252 3.95 30.02 12.37
C HIS A 252 4.66 30.28 13.70
N GLY A 253 5.76 29.58 13.93
CA GLY A 253 6.68 29.81 15.01
C GLY A 253 7.36 31.15 14.78
N GLY A 254 6.91 32.15 15.48
CA GLY A 254 7.66 33.42 15.56
C GLY A 254 6.81 34.66 15.68
N HIS A 255 5.97 34.76 16.69
CA HIS A 255 5.69 36.10 17.23
C HIS A 255 6.92 36.52 18.03
N ASP A 256 7.86 37.20 17.40
CA ASP A 256 8.86 38.01 18.09
C ASP A 256 8.08 39.05 18.92
N GLU A 257 8.34 39.02 20.26
CA GLU A 257 7.86 40.02 21.20
C GLU A 257 8.33 41.39 20.75
N HIS A 258 7.47 42.13 20.06
CA HIS A 258 7.68 43.58 19.90
C HIS A 258 7.22 44.27 21.18
N GLU A 259 8.20 44.87 21.87
CA GLU A 259 8.02 45.73 23.00
C GLU A 259 7.03 46.87 22.63
N GLU A 260 5.95 46.97 23.44
CA GLU A 260 4.96 48.05 23.37
C GLU A 260 5.62 49.40 23.69
N GLU A 261 5.80 50.27 22.70
CA GLU A 261 5.83 51.69 22.92
C GLU A 261 4.47 52.29 22.55
N GLY A 262 3.78 52.84 23.56
CA GLY A 262 2.43 53.31 23.49
C GLY A 262 2.18 54.43 22.48
N HIS A 263 1.05 54.34 21.81
CA HIS A 263 0.35 55.48 21.19
C HIS A 263 -1.13 55.43 21.53
N ASP A 264 -1.62 56.60 21.99
CA ASP A 264 -2.98 56.91 22.43
C ASP A 264 -4.00 56.82 21.28
N ASP A 265 -5.18 56.33 21.67
CA ASP A 265 -6.55 56.65 21.23
C ASP A 265 -6.83 57.02 19.77
N ASP A 266 -7.49 56.08 19.05
CA ASP A 266 -8.63 56.42 18.19
C ASP A 266 -9.54 55.18 18.03
N ASP A 267 -10.85 55.39 18.37
CA ASP A 267 -11.92 54.41 18.27
C ASP A 267 -12.14 53.94 16.82
N HIS A 268 -11.70 52.76 16.48
CA HIS A 268 -12.18 52.02 15.31
C HIS A 268 -13.03 50.85 15.76
N GLU A 269 -14.34 50.94 15.46
CA GLU A 269 -15.27 49.82 15.57
C GLU A 269 -14.74 48.71 14.64
N GLU A 270 -14.18 47.63 15.23
CA GLU A 270 -13.89 46.39 14.55
C GLU A 270 -15.20 45.71 14.19
N GLU A 271 -15.67 45.90 12.93
CA GLU A 271 -16.59 44.96 12.33
C GLU A 271 -15.80 43.69 12.07
N GLY A 272 -16.02 42.67 12.92
CA GLY A 272 -15.46 41.35 12.75
C GLY A 272 -15.97 40.77 11.43
N HIS A 273 -15.10 40.68 10.45
CA HIS A 273 -15.28 39.81 9.31
C HIS A 273 -14.92 38.38 9.78
N ASP A 274 -15.94 37.65 10.27
CA ASP A 274 -15.90 36.20 10.32
C ASP A 274 -16.17 35.69 8.90
N ASP A 275 -15.29 35.94 7.96
CA ASP A 275 -15.24 35.24 6.70
C ASP A 275 -14.52 33.89 6.98
N HIS A 276 -15.23 32.94 7.57
CA HIS A 276 -14.88 31.54 7.41
C HIS A 276 -15.19 31.19 5.95
N GLU A 277 -14.22 31.40 5.06
CA GLU A 277 -14.21 30.72 3.77
C GLU A 277 -14.29 29.23 4.11
N ASP A 278 -15.31 28.55 3.62
CA ASP A 278 -15.44 27.10 3.72
C ASP A 278 -14.22 26.51 2.99
N GLU A 279 -13.14 26.22 3.72
CA GLU A 279 -11.96 25.54 3.17
C GLU A 279 -12.41 24.22 2.58
N GLU A 280 -12.31 24.07 1.26
CA GLU A 280 -12.66 22.83 0.59
C GLU A 280 -11.77 21.69 1.13
N GLU A 281 -12.41 20.60 1.61
CA GLU A 281 -11.70 19.45 2.15
C GLU A 281 -10.87 18.77 1.04
N SER A 282 -9.55 18.82 1.15
CA SER A 282 -8.64 18.13 0.21
C SER A 282 -8.73 16.62 0.38
N TYR A 283 -8.87 15.89 -0.71
CA TYR A 283 -8.89 14.42 -0.69
C TYR A 283 -8.33 13.83 -1.97
N GLN A 284 -7.95 12.55 -1.90
CA GLN A 284 -7.46 11.81 -3.06
C GLN A 284 -8.33 10.58 -3.33
N GLU A 285 -8.51 10.29 -4.62
CA GLU A 285 -9.09 9.05 -5.13
C GLU A 285 -8.00 8.20 -5.77
N LEU A 286 -7.92 6.94 -5.34
CA LEU A 286 -7.00 5.96 -5.92
C LEU A 286 -7.76 4.76 -6.45
N THR A 287 -7.46 4.37 -7.69
CA THR A 287 -7.86 3.08 -8.24
C THR A 287 -6.60 2.30 -8.62
N HIS A 288 -6.31 1.25 -7.87
CA HIS A 288 -5.16 0.39 -8.11
C HIS A 288 -5.61 -1.01 -8.54
N THR A 289 -5.34 -1.34 -9.79
CA THR A 289 -5.66 -2.64 -10.38
C THR A 289 -4.39 -3.43 -10.65
N THR A 290 -4.34 -4.70 -10.22
CA THR A 290 -3.23 -5.60 -10.54
C THR A 290 -3.72 -6.91 -11.13
N LEU A 291 -2.98 -7.40 -12.11
CA LEU A 291 -3.14 -8.72 -12.69
C LEU A 291 -1.77 -9.40 -12.71
N SER A 292 -1.64 -10.55 -12.08
CA SER A 292 -0.43 -11.35 -12.14
C SER A 292 -0.74 -12.76 -12.65
N TRP A 293 0.14 -13.29 -13.47
CA TRP A 293 0.04 -14.64 -14.01
C TRP A 293 1.38 -15.36 -13.84
N LYS A 294 1.45 -16.21 -12.83
CA LYS A 294 2.62 -17.01 -12.51
C LYS A 294 2.50 -18.42 -13.08
N ASN A 295 3.51 -18.85 -13.82
CA ASN A 295 3.63 -20.21 -14.36
C ASN A 295 4.90 -20.84 -13.81
N THR A 296 4.77 -22.01 -13.21
CA THR A 296 5.89 -22.81 -12.68
C THR A 296 5.95 -24.14 -13.41
N PHE A 297 7.10 -24.42 -14.01
CA PHE A 297 7.41 -25.69 -14.67
C PHE A 297 8.41 -26.45 -13.81
N ASP A 298 8.04 -27.66 -13.36
CA ASP A 298 8.91 -28.57 -12.60
C ASP A 298 9.56 -29.59 -13.52
N PHE A 299 10.88 -29.56 -13.58
CA PHE A 299 11.67 -30.49 -14.39
C PHE A 299 12.15 -31.71 -13.59
N GLY A 300 11.76 -31.83 -12.33
CA GLY A 300 12.24 -32.86 -11.41
C GLY A 300 13.59 -32.50 -10.78
N ASN A 301 13.98 -33.27 -9.77
CA ASN A 301 15.21 -33.02 -8.99
C ASN A 301 15.34 -31.61 -8.45
N ASN A 302 14.22 -30.95 -8.11
CA ASN A 302 14.12 -29.56 -7.66
C ASN A 302 14.58 -28.51 -8.70
N HIS A 303 14.66 -28.87 -9.98
CA HIS A 303 14.85 -27.88 -11.05
C HIS A 303 13.50 -27.31 -11.44
N SER A 304 13.38 -26.00 -11.49
CA SER A 304 12.13 -25.33 -11.87
C SER A 304 12.37 -24.06 -12.66
N LEU A 305 11.42 -23.73 -13.53
CA LEU A 305 11.33 -22.45 -14.22
C LEU A 305 10.05 -21.76 -13.76
N ASP A 306 10.19 -20.59 -13.18
CA ASP A 306 9.08 -19.67 -12.92
C ASP A 306 9.07 -18.58 -13.99
N VAL A 307 7.89 -18.31 -14.55
CA VAL A 307 7.62 -17.17 -15.44
C VAL A 307 6.44 -16.42 -14.87
N ILE A 308 6.64 -15.14 -14.55
CA ILE A 308 5.61 -14.28 -13.95
C ILE A 308 5.39 -13.10 -14.88
N LEU A 309 4.16 -12.91 -15.32
CA LEU A 309 3.68 -11.74 -16.04
C LEU A 309 2.86 -10.89 -15.09
N GLY A 310 3.11 -9.59 -15.06
CA GLY A 310 2.41 -8.63 -14.25
C GLY A 310 1.93 -7.44 -15.06
N ARG A 311 0.74 -6.96 -14.75
CA ARG A 311 0.24 -5.66 -15.17
C ARG A 311 -0.38 -4.99 -13.99
N GLN A 312 -0.05 -3.72 -13.78
CA GLN A 312 -0.72 -2.85 -12.82
C GLN A 312 -1.12 -1.55 -13.49
N VAL A 313 -2.24 -1.01 -13.05
CA VAL A 313 -2.75 0.31 -13.41
C VAL A 313 -3.03 1.03 -12.11
N ASN A 314 -2.52 2.23 -11.97
CA ASN A 314 -2.72 3.10 -10.83
C ASN A 314 -3.26 4.43 -11.35
N ASP A 315 -4.55 4.66 -11.13
CA ASP A 315 -5.22 5.93 -11.40
C ASP A 315 -5.28 6.71 -10.09
N ARG A 316 -4.82 7.95 -10.12
CA ARG A 316 -4.78 8.83 -8.96
C ARG A 316 -5.35 10.18 -9.33
N LYS A 317 -6.23 10.68 -8.47
CA LYS A 317 -6.79 12.03 -8.53
C LYS A 317 -6.69 12.68 -7.17
N GLU A 318 -6.45 13.98 -7.16
CA GLU A 318 -6.48 14.83 -5.97
C GLU A 318 -7.39 16.02 -6.22
N PHE A 319 -8.12 16.41 -5.18
CA PHE A 319 -9.12 17.46 -5.21
C PHE A 319 -8.89 18.38 -4.01
N GLY A 320 -9.15 19.70 -4.17
CA GLY A 320 -9.12 20.68 -3.08
C GLY A 320 -7.69 21.05 -2.64
N GLY A 321 -6.75 21.23 -3.55
CA GLY A 321 -5.46 21.86 -3.27
C GLY A 321 -5.61 23.37 -3.14
N HIS A 322 -4.84 23.99 -2.27
CA HIS A 322 -4.67 25.43 -2.30
C HIS A 322 -3.84 25.76 -3.54
N GLY A 323 -4.43 26.44 -4.53
CA GLY A 323 -3.66 27.09 -5.59
C GLY A 323 -2.59 27.93 -4.89
N GLU A 324 -1.32 27.69 -5.18
CA GLU A 324 -0.25 28.58 -4.74
C GLU A 324 -0.64 30.00 -5.18
N GLU A 325 -1.00 30.85 -4.22
CA GLU A 325 -0.98 32.28 -4.47
C GLU A 325 0.44 32.60 -4.87
N GLU A 326 0.70 32.67 -6.19
CA GLU A 326 1.90 33.31 -6.71
C GLU A 326 1.89 34.72 -6.12
N GLY A 327 2.67 34.90 -5.03
CA GLY A 327 2.86 36.19 -4.39
C GLY A 327 3.35 37.17 -5.45
N HIS A 328 2.43 38.01 -5.93
CA HIS A 328 2.81 39.21 -6.62
C HIS A 328 3.64 40.04 -5.66
N GLU A 329 4.97 39.94 -5.77
CA GLU A 329 5.88 40.92 -5.20
C GLU A 329 5.52 42.27 -5.86
N GLU A 330 4.71 43.10 -5.16
CA GLU A 330 4.54 44.48 -5.50
C GLU A 330 5.90 45.19 -5.34
N GLU A 331 6.70 45.18 -6.39
CA GLU A 331 7.77 46.18 -6.53
C GLU A 331 7.09 47.54 -6.71
N GLY A 332 7.12 48.33 -5.64
CA GLY A 332 6.66 49.70 -5.66
C GLY A 332 7.40 50.51 -6.74
N HIS A 333 6.74 50.82 -7.79
CA HIS A 333 7.10 51.90 -8.73
C HIS A 333 6.17 53.05 -8.52
N ASP A 334 6.66 54.10 -7.81
CA ASP A 334 6.23 55.46 -7.93
C ASP A 334 6.61 55.93 -9.35
N ASP A 335 5.65 56.13 -10.21
CA ASP A 335 5.78 57.13 -11.29
C ASP A 335 4.41 57.43 -11.93
N ASP A 336 4.09 58.75 -11.98
CA ASP A 336 2.99 59.40 -12.66
C ASP A 336 2.88 59.01 -14.12
N HIS A 337 1.79 58.38 -14.54
CA HIS A 337 1.34 58.41 -15.95
C HIS A 337 -0.16 58.33 -16.15
N GLU A 338 -0.60 59.20 -17.02
CA GLU A 338 -1.92 59.57 -17.50
C GLU A 338 -2.81 58.39 -17.94
N GLU A 339 -4.11 58.52 -17.66
CA GLU A 339 -5.21 57.68 -18.10
C GLU A 339 -5.25 57.49 -19.64
N GLU A 340 -4.94 56.29 -20.12
CA GLU A 340 -5.51 55.77 -21.36
C GLU A 340 -6.10 54.39 -21.07
N GLY A 341 -7.44 54.29 -21.20
CA GLY A 341 -8.19 53.04 -20.97
C GLY A 341 -7.79 51.96 -21.97
N HIS A 342 -7.29 50.89 -21.44
CA HIS A 342 -7.26 49.60 -22.14
C HIS A 342 -8.29 48.68 -21.47
N ASP A 343 -9.34 48.35 -22.24
CA ASP A 343 -10.23 47.24 -21.98
C ASP A 343 -9.41 45.96 -22.22
N ASP A 344 -8.75 45.46 -21.20
CA ASP A 344 -8.20 44.09 -21.21
C ASP A 344 -9.28 43.15 -20.68
N ASP A 345 -9.98 42.53 -21.64
CA ASP A 345 -10.78 41.33 -21.37
C ASP A 345 -9.83 40.24 -20.89
N HIS A 346 -9.53 40.19 -19.59
CA HIS A 346 -9.05 38.99 -18.94
C HIS A 346 -10.23 38.02 -18.87
N GLU A 347 -10.31 37.08 -19.81
CA GLU A 347 -11.10 35.88 -19.63
C GLU A 347 -10.56 35.21 -18.38
N GLU A 348 -11.21 35.40 -17.22
CA GLU A 348 -11.08 34.54 -16.06
C GLU A 348 -11.52 33.13 -16.55
N GLU A 349 -10.56 32.25 -16.86
CA GLU A 349 -10.84 30.83 -16.99
C GLU A 349 -11.30 30.38 -15.62
N GLY A 350 -12.63 30.44 -15.41
CA GLY A 350 -13.26 29.95 -14.19
C GLY A 350 -12.95 28.46 -14.05
N HIS A 351 -12.21 28.10 -13.00
CA HIS A 351 -12.06 26.71 -12.61
C HIS A 351 -13.46 26.15 -12.38
N GLU A 352 -13.83 25.12 -13.16
CA GLU A 352 -15.09 24.41 -12.95
C GLU A 352 -14.96 23.65 -11.61
N GLU A 353 -15.81 23.99 -10.64
CA GLU A 353 -15.90 23.27 -9.35
C GLU A 353 -16.01 21.77 -9.62
N GLY A 354 -14.99 20.99 -9.20
CA GLY A 354 -14.99 19.52 -9.30
C GLY A 354 -13.97 18.92 -10.28
N GLU A 355 -13.14 19.70 -10.98
CA GLU A 355 -11.99 19.14 -11.71
C GLU A 355 -10.87 18.75 -10.74
N ALA A 356 -10.25 17.59 -10.97
CA ALA A 356 -9.13 17.14 -10.18
C ALA A 356 -7.89 18.01 -10.51
N GLU A 357 -7.23 18.56 -9.50
CA GLU A 357 -5.99 19.30 -9.65
C GLU A 357 -4.88 18.39 -10.16
N LEU A 358 -4.73 17.22 -9.52
CA LEU A 358 -3.88 16.15 -9.99
C LEU A 358 -4.75 15.02 -10.55
N ASP A 359 -4.54 14.64 -11.80
CA ASP A 359 -5.13 13.45 -12.44
C ASP A 359 -4.03 12.71 -13.19
N MET A 360 -3.68 11.51 -12.72
CA MET A 360 -2.54 10.77 -13.23
C MET A 360 -2.88 9.30 -13.41
N ASN A 361 -2.50 8.76 -14.57
CA ASN A 361 -2.55 7.33 -14.85
C ASN A 361 -1.15 6.75 -15.00
N GLN A 362 -0.87 5.70 -14.24
CA GLN A 362 0.36 4.94 -14.34
C GLN A 362 0.08 3.50 -14.73
N VAL A 363 0.66 3.05 -15.83
CA VAL A 363 0.58 1.67 -16.31
C VAL A 363 1.93 1.02 -16.23
N THR A 364 2.07 -0.07 -15.49
CA THR A 364 3.32 -0.85 -15.39
C THR A 364 3.08 -2.29 -15.84
N ASN A 365 3.94 -2.78 -16.72
CA ASN A 365 3.98 -4.18 -17.15
C ASN A 365 5.30 -4.80 -16.72
N THR A 366 5.28 -6.02 -16.19
CA THR A 366 6.46 -6.75 -15.73
C THR A 366 6.52 -8.16 -16.32
N LEU A 367 7.74 -8.61 -16.55
CA LEU A 367 8.05 -10.02 -16.85
C LEU A 367 9.24 -10.44 -15.99
N ASP A 368 9.03 -11.44 -15.15
CA ASP A 368 10.07 -12.06 -14.34
C ASP A 368 10.27 -13.52 -14.76
N ILE A 369 11.49 -13.89 -15.05
CA ILE A 369 11.89 -15.27 -15.39
C ILE A 369 12.93 -15.72 -14.37
N LYS A 370 12.68 -16.85 -13.72
CA LYS A 370 13.59 -17.43 -12.73
C LYS A 370 13.79 -18.91 -12.97
N LEU A 371 15.01 -19.33 -13.23
CA LEU A 371 15.44 -20.70 -13.36
C LEU A 371 16.19 -21.14 -12.10
N SER A 372 15.65 -22.13 -11.39
CA SER A 372 16.25 -22.71 -10.19
C SER A 372 16.90 -24.05 -10.54
N MET A 373 18.19 -24.18 -10.19
CA MET A 373 19.03 -25.34 -10.54
C MET A 373 19.87 -25.79 -9.34
N PRO A 374 19.33 -26.55 -8.39
CA PRO A 374 20.15 -27.14 -7.34
C PRO A 374 21.12 -28.14 -7.95
N GLN A 375 22.43 -27.91 -7.79
CA GLN A 375 23.47 -28.78 -8.37
C GLN A 375 23.88 -29.92 -7.43
N SER A 376 23.72 -29.73 -6.12
CA SER A 376 23.99 -30.74 -5.10
C SER A 376 23.31 -30.31 -3.78
N GLU A 377 23.40 -31.15 -2.76
CA GLU A 377 22.90 -30.80 -1.40
C GLU A 377 23.57 -29.52 -0.85
N ASN A 378 24.76 -29.17 -1.34
CA ASN A 378 25.54 -28.04 -0.86
C ASN A 378 25.62 -26.85 -1.83
N LEU A 379 25.11 -26.98 -3.06
CA LEU A 379 25.20 -25.92 -4.08
C LEU A 379 23.83 -25.75 -4.76
N ASN A 380 23.26 -24.58 -4.57
CA ASN A 380 22.07 -24.14 -5.30
C ASN A 380 22.43 -22.97 -6.21
N ILE A 381 21.96 -23.00 -7.44
CA ILE A 381 22.13 -21.94 -8.42
C ILE A 381 20.75 -21.43 -8.86
N VAL A 382 20.61 -20.12 -8.95
CA VAL A 382 19.45 -19.45 -9.53
C VAL A 382 19.93 -18.45 -10.57
N MET A 383 19.29 -18.43 -11.72
CA MET A 383 19.48 -17.42 -12.75
C MET A 383 18.13 -16.79 -13.07
N GLY A 384 18.12 -15.52 -13.44
CA GLY A 384 16.87 -14.87 -13.80
C GLY A 384 17.07 -13.63 -14.63
N ALA A 385 15.94 -13.15 -15.15
CA ALA A 385 15.81 -11.91 -15.87
C ALA A 385 14.53 -11.21 -15.44
N ASN A 386 14.58 -9.88 -15.35
CA ASN A 386 13.45 -9.03 -15.06
C ASN A 386 13.32 -7.99 -16.18
N ILE A 387 12.10 -7.73 -16.60
CA ILE A 387 11.76 -6.63 -17.51
C ILE A 387 10.63 -5.84 -16.86
N LEU A 388 10.74 -4.52 -16.86
CA LEU A 388 9.70 -3.62 -16.42
C LEU A 388 9.54 -2.53 -17.50
N SER A 389 8.30 -2.25 -17.87
CA SER A 389 7.93 -1.14 -18.74
C SER A 389 6.83 -0.36 -18.04
N GLN A 390 7.04 0.93 -17.85
CA GLN A 390 6.12 1.84 -17.19
C GLN A 390 5.88 3.05 -18.05
N ASN A 391 4.62 3.49 -18.10
CA ASN A 391 4.18 4.72 -18.71
C ASN A 391 3.40 5.51 -17.65
N ILE A 392 3.65 6.81 -17.57
CA ILE A 392 2.93 7.78 -16.72
C ILE A 392 2.40 8.86 -17.63
N GLU A 393 1.10 9.17 -17.49
CA GLU A 393 0.39 10.23 -18.20
C GLU A 393 -0.39 11.08 -17.19
N ASN A 394 -0.26 12.40 -17.27
CA ASN A 394 -0.95 13.37 -16.43
C ASN A 394 -2.07 14.05 -17.24
N PHE A 395 -3.20 14.31 -16.61
CA PHE A 395 -4.38 14.92 -17.19
C PHE A 395 -4.86 16.13 -16.37
N GLY A 396 -4.38 16.29 -15.12
CA GLY A 396 -4.67 17.42 -14.24
C GLY A 396 -3.78 18.63 -14.53
N HIS A 397 -3.99 19.68 -13.75
CA HIS A 397 -3.18 20.91 -13.84
C HIS A 397 -1.85 20.76 -13.10
N GLU A 398 -1.82 19.93 -12.06
CA GLU A 398 -0.62 19.61 -11.30
C GLU A 398 0.02 18.31 -11.76
N GLU A 399 1.35 18.31 -11.83
CA GLU A 399 2.15 17.14 -12.19
C GLU A 399 3.00 16.68 -10.98
N LEU A 400 2.60 15.62 -10.30
CA LEU A 400 3.41 15.00 -9.25
C LEU A 400 4.71 14.40 -9.81
N ILE A 401 4.63 13.78 -10.97
CA ILE A 401 5.74 13.27 -11.77
C ILE A 401 5.42 13.54 -13.23
N PRO A 402 6.34 14.15 -14.02
CA PRO A 402 6.11 14.42 -15.42
C PRO A 402 5.76 13.19 -16.25
N ASP A 403 5.06 13.38 -17.34
CA ASP A 403 4.82 12.35 -18.36
C ASP A 403 6.13 11.64 -18.71
N SER A 404 6.12 10.32 -18.59
CA SER A 404 7.34 9.56 -18.78
C SER A 404 7.11 8.12 -19.21
N ASP A 405 8.08 7.63 -19.98
CA ASP A 405 8.23 6.22 -20.32
C ASP A 405 9.52 5.67 -19.70
N MET A 406 9.40 4.62 -18.90
CA MET A 406 10.54 3.94 -18.31
C MET A 406 10.60 2.49 -18.75
N ASN A 407 11.80 2.03 -19.12
CA ASN A 407 12.05 0.63 -19.40
C ASN A 407 13.28 0.18 -18.61
N ASP A 408 13.13 -0.86 -17.80
CA ASP A 408 14.22 -1.50 -17.06
C ASP A 408 14.38 -2.96 -17.49
N PHE A 409 15.64 -3.37 -17.58
CA PHE A 409 16.01 -4.74 -17.91
C PHE A 409 17.15 -5.19 -17.00
N GLY A 410 16.95 -6.29 -16.30
CA GLY A 410 17.97 -6.87 -15.44
C GLY A 410 18.18 -8.35 -15.70
N ILE A 411 19.42 -8.81 -15.67
CA ILE A 411 19.76 -10.21 -15.61
C ILE A 411 20.58 -10.47 -14.35
N TYR A 412 20.37 -11.61 -13.71
CA TYR A 412 21.07 -11.95 -12.50
C TYR A 412 21.42 -13.44 -12.40
N GLY A 413 22.47 -13.71 -11.63
CA GLY A 413 22.85 -15.06 -11.23
C GLY A 413 23.24 -15.10 -9.76
N LEU A 414 22.79 -16.13 -9.06
CA LEU A 414 23.06 -16.36 -7.64
C LEU A 414 23.52 -17.79 -7.43
N GLY A 415 24.56 -17.95 -6.63
CA GLY A 415 25.02 -19.24 -6.11
C GLY A 415 24.99 -19.23 -4.58
N GLN A 416 24.32 -20.21 -3.99
CA GLN A 416 24.37 -20.46 -2.57
C GLN A 416 25.19 -21.73 -2.30
N VAL A 417 26.21 -21.60 -1.46
CA VAL A 417 27.09 -22.70 -1.07
C VAL A 417 26.94 -22.94 0.43
N SER A 418 26.59 -24.18 0.79
CA SER A 418 26.57 -24.64 2.17
C SER A 418 27.91 -25.26 2.53
N ILE A 419 28.56 -24.76 3.58
CA ILE A 419 29.81 -25.27 4.13
C ILE A 419 29.55 -25.80 5.55
N LYS A 420 30.48 -26.59 6.09
CA LYS A 420 30.29 -27.34 7.35
C LYS A 420 29.71 -26.50 8.51
N ASN A 421 30.05 -25.22 8.61
CA ASN A 421 29.64 -24.35 9.71
C ASN A 421 28.99 -23.03 9.25
N GLY A 422 28.48 -22.97 8.01
CA GLY A 422 27.88 -21.75 7.49
C GLY A 422 27.40 -21.88 6.03
N GLN A 423 26.98 -20.76 5.51
CA GLN A 423 26.54 -20.64 4.13
C GLN A 423 27.11 -19.36 3.53
N ALA A 424 27.38 -19.38 2.26
CA ALA A 424 27.79 -18.21 1.48
C ALA A 424 26.81 -18.01 0.32
N LEU A 425 26.43 -16.77 0.07
CA LEU A 425 25.65 -16.34 -1.08
C LEU A 425 26.54 -15.43 -1.93
N ILE A 426 26.67 -15.77 -3.21
CA ILE A 426 27.42 -14.99 -4.19
C ILE A 426 26.46 -14.68 -5.33
N GLY A 427 26.37 -13.44 -5.74
CA GLY A 427 25.48 -13.03 -6.81
C GLY A 427 26.04 -11.90 -7.64
N VAL A 428 25.59 -11.84 -8.87
CA VAL A 428 25.86 -10.77 -9.83
C VAL A 428 24.56 -10.38 -10.52
N ARG A 429 24.37 -9.10 -10.76
CA ARG A 429 23.27 -8.51 -11.53
C ARG A 429 23.81 -7.45 -12.49
N TYR A 430 23.25 -7.44 -13.68
CA TYR A 430 23.43 -6.39 -14.68
C TYR A 430 22.08 -5.87 -15.06
#